data_5abbb184027e18146bb5ac2d7d4f3c51
#
_entry.id   5abbb184027e18146bb5ac2d7d4f3c51
#
_cell.length_a   1.000
_cell.length_b   1.000
_cell.length_c   1.000
_cell.angle_alpha   90.00
_cell.angle_beta   90.00
_cell.angle_gamma   90.00
#
_symmetry.space_group_name_H-M   'P 1'
#
loop_
_entity.id
_entity.type
_entity.pdbx_description
1 polymer ?
#
loop_
_entity_poly.entity_id
_entity_poly.type
_entity_poly.pdbx_seq_one_letter_code
_entity_poly.pdbx_strand_id
1 'polypeptide(L)'
;MKYLLPSAAAGLLFLACQPAMAADTGGYATTDGGNVSGAVNKTAGSMQDIVDIIAAARLDSSGKKVSGGAYPVVITYNGNEDDLIKAAEADICGQWSKPARGVEIKEFTKGITILGGNGSSTNFGIWITKSSNVVVRNMRMGYMPGGAQDGDAIRIDDSPNVWIDHNEIFAKNHECEGTPDGDTTFESAVDIKKGSTNVTVSYNYIHGVKKVGLSGSSNSDTGRNLTYHHNIYSDVNARLPLQRGGQVHAYNNLYSGITSSGLNVRQKGIALIESNWFENAKNPVTSRYDGSNFGTWELRNNNITKPADFTTYDITWNKDSKAYVNADSWTSTGTFPALPYSYSPVTAQCVKDKLANYAGVGKNLAVLTASACQ
;
A
#
# COMPACT_ATOMS: atom_id res chain seq x y z
N MET A 1 -75.15 25.32 -4.93
CA MET A 1 -74.04 24.61 -4.27
C MET A 1 -73.08 24.15 -5.37
N LYS A 2 -71.97 24.84 -5.57
CA LYS A 2 -70.93 24.47 -6.56
C LYS A 2 -69.74 23.93 -5.74
N TYR A 3 -69.44 22.69 -5.90
CA TYR A 3 -68.26 22.06 -5.31
C TYR A 3 -67.03 22.37 -6.20
N LEU A 4 -66.02 23.07 -5.63
CA LEU A 4 -64.70 23.24 -6.18
C LEU A 4 -63.82 22.07 -5.73
N LEU A 5 -63.26 21.35 -6.68
CA LEU A 5 -62.23 20.34 -6.44
C LEU A 5 -60.83 21.01 -6.36
N PRO A 6 -59.99 20.64 -5.41
CA PRO A 6 -58.63 21.17 -5.39
C PRO A 6 -57.73 20.43 -6.42
N SER A 7 -57.02 21.20 -7.22
CA SER A 7 -55.98 20.77 -8.14
C SER A 7 -54.71 20.31 -7.34
N ALA A 8 -54.35 19.07 -7.44
CA ALA A 8 -53.12 18.56 -6.89
C ALA A 8 -51.96 18.87 -7.87
N ALA A 9 -51.10 19.80 -7.48
CA ALA A 9 -49.83 20.04 -8.16
C ALA A 9 -48.83 18.93 -7.82
N ALA A 10 -48.52 18.07 -8.79
CA ALA A 10 -47.46 17.09 -8.69
C ALA A 10 -46.11 17.80 -8.83
N GLY A 11 -45.44 17.99 -7.70
CA GLY A 11 -44.05 18.46 -7.70
C GLY A 11 -43.11 17.36 -8.20
N LEU A 12 -42.52 17.55 -9.38
CA LEU A 12 -41.37 16.72 -9.81
C LEU A 12 -40.17 17.04 -8.90
N LEU A 13 -39.82 16.08 -8.01
CA LEU A 13 -38.51 16.09 -7.38
C LEU A 13 -37.44 15.75 -8.42
N PHE A 14 -36.71 16.74 -8.88
CA PHE A 14 -35.45 16.53 -9.56
C PHE A 14 -34.45 16.01 -8.51
N LEU A 15 -34.21 14.71 -8.44
CA LEU A 15 -32.99 14.18 -7.81
C LEU A 15 -31.82 14.67 -8.69
N ALA A 16 -31.14 15.71 -8.22
CA ALA A 16 -29.85 16.07 -8.74
C ALA A 16 -28.90 14.89 -8.45
N CYS A 17 -28.51 14.17 -9.50
CA CYS A 17 -27.46 13.19 -9.44
C CYS A 17 -26.15 13.96 -9.14
N GLN A 18 -25.78 14.06 -7.87
CA GLN A 18 -24.46 14.59 -7.51
C GLN A 18 -23.43 13.58 -8.06
N PRO A 19 -22.39 14.05 -8.76
CA PRO A 19 -21.28 13.18 -9.11
C PRO A 19 -20.75 12.57 -7.80
N ALA A 20 -20.64 11.24 -7.75
CA ALA A 20 -20.01 10.56 -6.64
C ALA A 20 -18.61 11.16 -6.50
N MET A 21 -18.32 11.79 -5.37
CA MET A 21 -16.95 12.22 -5.08
C MET A 21 -16.11 10.97 -4.92
N ALA A 22 -14.91 10.99 -5.52
CA ALA A 22 -13.96 9.89 -5.38
C ALA A 22 -13.72 9.57 -3.89
N ALA A 23 -13.52 8.30 -3.56
CA ALA A 23 -13.28 7.89 -2.18
C ALA A 23 -12.15 8.70 -1.56
N ASP A 24 -12.36 9.16 -0.35
CA ASP A 24 -11.30 9.80 0.44
C ASP A 24 -10.31 8.73 0.88
N THR A 25 -9.19 8.64 0.16
CA THR A 25 -8.14 7.68 0.47
C THR A 25 -7.23 8.14 1.61
N GLY A 26 -7.42 9.33 2.15
CA GLY A 26 -6.51 9.94 3.14
C GLY A 26 -5.12 10.25 2.58
N GLY A 27 -4.96 10.29 1.26
CA GLY A 27 -3.65 10.43 0.63
C GLY A 27 -3.67 10.96 -0.79
N TYR A 28 -2.55 10.80 -1.48
CA TYR A 28 -2.38 11.32 -2.85
C TYR A 28 -3.25 10.60 -3.90
N ALA A 29 -3.63 9.35 -3.69
CA ALA A 29 -4.55 8.69 -4.62
C ALA A 29 -5.96 9.29 -4.50
N THR A 30 -6.61 9.47 -5.66
CA THR A 30 -7.99 9.97 -5.76
C THR A 30 -8.79 9.03 -6.64
N THR A 31 -9.07 7.80 -6.13
CA THR A 31 -9.66 6.74 -6.96
C THR A 31 -10.63 5.85 -6.17
N ASP A 32 -11.72 5.50 -6.82
CA ASP A 32 -12.66 4.45 -6.42
C ASP A 32 -12.35 3.10 -7.11
N GLY A 33 -11.26 3.04 -7.87
CA GLY A 33 -10.96 1.87 -8.68
C GLY A 33 -12.06 1.57 -9.69
N GLY A 34 -12.53 0.34 -9.67
CA GLY A 34 -13.66 -0.10 -10.48
C GLY A 34 -15.03 0.28 -9.93
N ASN A 35 -15.13 0.83 -8.70
CA ASN A 35 -16.41 1.12 -8.06
C ASN A 35 -16.99 2.48 -8.48
N VAL A 36 -17.22 2.63 -9.77
CA VAL A 36 -17.71 3.85 -10.42
C VAL A 36 -18.94 3.53 -11.28
N SER A 37 -19.61 4.56 -11.79
CA SER A 37 -20.79 4.38 -12.66
C SER A 37 -20.47 3.49 -13.88
N GLY A 38 -21.34 2.53 -14.17
CA GLY A 38 -21.17 1.55 -15.24
C GLY A 38 -20.27 0.37 -14.88
N ALA A 39 -19.90 0.22 -13.61
CA ALA A 39 -19.09 -0.91 -13.14
C ALA A 39 -19.80 -2.26 -13.31
N VAL A 40 -19.03 -3.26 -13.71
CA VAL A 40 -19.46 -4.65 -13.76
C VAL A 40 -18.86 -5.40 -12.58
N ASN A 41 -19.70 -6.01 -11.73
CA ASN A 41 -19.26 -6.81 -10.61
C ASN A 41 -19.07 -8.27 -11.06
N LYS A 42 -17.94 -8.86 -10.71
CA LYS A 42 -17.56 -10.25 -11.01
C LYS A 42 -17.01 -10.94 -9.77
N THR A 43 -17.15 -12.25 -9.74
CA THR A 43 -16.57 -13.11 -8.70
C THR A 43 -15.52 -14.02 -9.34
N ALA A 44 -14.38 -14.17 -8.67
CA ALA A 44 -13.27 -15.05 -9.05
C ALA A 44 -13.02 -16.06 -7.94
N GLY A 45 -12.88 -17.33 -8.27
CA GLY A 45 -12.50 -18.40 -7.35
C GLY A 45 -11.03 -18.82 -7.45
N SER A 46 -10.32 -18.32 -8.47
CA SER A 46 -8.92 -18.64 -8.73
C SER A 46 -8.15 -17.44 -9.30
N MET A 47 -6.83 -17.54 -9.33
CA MET A 47 -5.97 -16.57 -10.01
C MET A 47 -6.35 -16.46 -11.51
N GLN A 48 -6.62 -17.59 -12.17
CA GLN A 48 -6.98 -17.63 -13.59
C GLN A 48 -8.31 -16.91 -13.86
N ASP A 49 -9.32 -17.05 -12.98
CA ASP A 49 -10.59 -16.33 -13.13
C ASP A 49 -10.37 -14.80 -13.11
N ILE A 50 -9.46 -14.29 -12.26
CA ILE A 50 -9.15 -12.86 -12.25
C ILE A 50 -8.55 -12.46 -13.60
N VAL A 51 -7.61 -13.23 -14.14
CA VAL A 51 -6.97 -12.98 -15.44
C VAL A 51 -8.03 -12.96 -16.54
N ASP A 52 -8.94 -13.93 -16.57
CA ASP A 52 -9.99 -14.05 -17.59
C ASP A 52 -11.00 -12.89 -17.50
N ILE A 53 -11.37 -12.47 -16.29
CA ILE A 53 -12.26 -11.32 -16.07
C ILE A 53 -11.61 -10.03 -16.57
N ILE A 54 -10.32 -9.80 -16.26
CA ILE A 54 -9.58 -8.63 -16.75
C ILE A 54 -9.50 -8.66 -18.28
N ALA A 55 -9.22 -9.80 -18.87
CA ALA A 55 -9.19 -9.97 -20.33
C ALA A 55 -10.54 -9.64 -20.95
N ALA A 56 -11.64 -10.14 -20.38
CA ALA A 56 -13.01 -9.85 -20.83
C ALA A 56 -13.36 -8.36 -20.67
N ALA A 57 -12.96 -7.71 -19.58
CA ALA A 57 -13.21 -6.28 -19.36
C ALA A 57 -12.48 -5.35 -20.35
N ARG A 58 -11.63 -5.89 -21.18
CA ARG A 58 -10.95 -5.18 -22.29
C ARG A 58 -11.68 -5.28 -23.62
N LEU A 59 -12.72 -6.07 -23.71
CA LEU A 59 -13.46 -6.29 -24.97
C LEU A 59 -14.77 -5.51 -24.98
N ASP A 60 -15.06 -4.85 -26.08
CA ASP A 60 -16.39 -4.27 -26.32
C ASP A 60 -17.43 -5.34 -26.68
N SER A 61 -18.67 -4.92 -26.89
CA SER A 61 -19.78 -5.82 -27.25
C SER A 61 -19.60 -6.60 -28.56
N SER A 62 -18.67 -6.17 -29.41
CA SER A 62 -18.30 -6.88 -30.65
C SER A 62 -17.11 -7.84 -30.48
N GLY A 63 -16.54 -7.92 -29.25
CA GLY A 63 -15.35 -8.70 -28.96
C GLY A 63 -14.02 -8.04 -29.37
N LYS A 64 -14.04 -6.74 -29.71
CA LYS A 64 -12.85 -6.01 -30.08
C LYS A 64 -12.17 -5.42 -28.84
N LYS A 65 -10.84 -5.54 -28.78
CA LYS A 65 -10.04 -4.98 -27.67
C LYS A 65 -10.10 -3.45 -27.67
N VAL A 66 -10.40 -2.87 -26.50
CA VAL A 66 -10.47 -1.43 -26.26
C VAL A 66 -9.25 -0.99 -25.44
N SER A 67 -8.57 0.05 -25.88
CA SER A 67 -7.46 0.66 -25.15
C SER A 67 -7.98 1.21 -23.81
N GLY A 68 -7.27 0.89 -22.73
CA GLY A 68 -7.64 1.30 -21.38
C GLY A 68 -8.79 0.53 -20.74
N GLY A 69 -9.35 -0.48 -21.41
CA GLY A 69 -10.50 -1.26 -20.95
C GLY A 69 -11.82 -0.77 -21.56
N ALA A 70 -12.80 -1.66 -21.70
CA ALA A 70 -14.11 -1.35 -22.25
C ALA A 70 -15.07 -0.80 -21.17
N TYR A 71 -14.97 -1.31 -19.95
CA TYR A 71 -15.80 -0.91 -18.81
C TYR A 71 -15.02 -1.05 -17.48
N PRO A 72 -15.41 -0.31 -16.44
CA PRO A 72 -14.85 -0.50 -15.10
C PRO A 72 -15.32 -1.81 -14.50
N VAL A 73 -14.46 -2.46 -13.68
CA VAL A 73 -14.77 -3.77 -13.11
C VAL A 73 -14.40 -3.86 -11.63
N VAL A 74 -15.28 -4.47 -10.84
CA VAL A 74 -15.02 -4.88 -9.46
C VAL A 74 -14.96 -6.40 -9.42
N ILE A 75 -13.83 -6.95 -9.00
CA ILE A 75 -13.60 -8.40 -8.91
C ILE A 75 -13.53 -8.79 -7.44
N THR A 76 -14.52 -9.54 -6.96
CA THR A 76 -14.46 -10.15 -5.62
C THR A 76 -13.79 -11.51 -5.73
N TYR A 77 -12.61 -11.65 -5.12
CA TYR A 77 -11.87 -12.91 -5.10
C TYR A 77 -12.25 -13.71 -3.86
N ASN A 78 -12.80 -14.90 -4.05
CA ASN A 78 -13.22 -15.85 -3.00
C ASN A 78 -12.37 -17.14 -2.98
N GLY A 79 -11.27 -17.19 -3.72
CA GLY A 79 -10.36 -18.34 -3.71
C GLY A 79 -9.63 -18.46 -2.37
N ASN A 80 -9.18 -19.67 -2.08
CA ASN A 80 -8.37 -19.97 -0.90
C ASN A 80 -7.15 -20.79 -1.32
N GLU A 81 -5.97 -20.25 -1.14
CA GLU A 81 -4.69 -20.88 -1.43
C GLU A 81 -3.89 -21.20 -0.14
N ASP A 82 -4.55 -21.40 1.00
CA ASP A 82 -3.89 -21.69 2.28
C ASP A 82 -2.99 -22.92 2.22
N ASP A 83 -3.32 -23.93 1.44
CA ASP A 83 -2.47 -25.11 1.29
C ASP A 83 -1.18 -24.79 0.52
N LEU A 84 -1.23 -23.90 -0.48
CA LEU A 84 -0.03 -23.41 -1.17
C LEU A 84 0.81 -22.54 -0.23
N ILE A 85 0.16 -21.70 0.57
CA ILE A 85 0.84 -20.88 1.60
C ILE A 85 1.57 -21.77 2.61
N LYS A 86 0.92 -22.81 3.15
CA LYS A 86 1.54 -23.75 4.09
C LYS A 86 2.70 -24.53 3.45
N ALA A 87 2.53 -24.95 2.20
CA ALA A 87 3.61 -25.63 1.48
C ALA A 87 4.80 -24.69 1.22
N ALA A 88 4.54 -23.42 0.93
CA ALA A 88 5.58 -22.41 0.76
C ALA A 88 6.27 -22.04 2.09
N GLU A 89 5.53 -21.98 3.18
CA GLU A 89 6.09 -21.78 4.52
C GLU A 89 7.01 -22.94 4.95
N ALA A 90 6.66 -24.17 4.59
CA ALA A 90 7.50 -25.35 4.88
C ALA A 90 8.82 -25.39 4.07
N ASP A 91 8.88 -24.67 2.93
CA ASP A 91 10.06 -24.57 2.06
C ASP A 91 10.30 -23.09 1.68
N ILE A 92 10.49 -22.25 2.69
CA ILE A 92 10.54 -20.80 2.49
C ILE A 92 11.70 -20.37 1.58
N CYS A 93 12.88 -20.97 1.74
CA CYS A 93 14.06 -20.62 0.93
C CYS A 93 13.92 -21.10 -0.51
N GLY A 94 13.26 -22.22 -0.76
CA GLY A 94 12.99 -22.72 -2.09
C GLY A 94 12.02 -21.83 -2.89
N GLN A 95 11.21 -21.01 -2.23
CA GLN A 95 10.26 -20.14 -2.95
C GLN A 95 10.97 -19.05 -3.77
N TRP A 96 12.18 -18.62 -3.38
CA TRP A 96 12.93 -17.59 -4.07
C TRP A 96 13.17 -17.91 -5.56
N SER A 97 13.56 -19.14 -5.86
CA SER A 97 13.91 -19.59 -7.21
C SER A 97 12.74 -20.18 -8.01
N LYS A 98 11.56 -20.40 -7.39
CA LYS A 98 10.39 -20.90 -8.11
C LYS A 98 9.85 -19.85 -9.10
N PRO A 99 9.13 -20.27 -10.16
CA PRO A 99 8.47 -19.34 -11.05
C PRO A 99 7.55 -18.37 -10.31
N ALA A 100 7.63 -17.10 -10.66
CA ALA A 100 6.72 -16.10 -10.12
C ALA A 100 5.27 -16.39 -10.55
N ARG A 101 4.32 -16.20 -9.63
CA ARG A 101 2.88 -16.30 -9.87
C ARG A 101 2.23 -14.96 -9.62
N GLY A 102 1.44 -14.47 -10.56
CA GLY A 102 0.75 -13.19 -10.36
C GLY A 102 -0.27 -12.86 -11.44
N VAL A 103 -1.15 -11.94 -11.09
CA VAL A 103 -2.13 -11.33 -11.99
C VAL A 103 -1.56 -10.01 -12.51
N GLU A 104 -1.45 -9.85 -13.82
CA GLU A 104 -1.05 -8.58 -14.43
C GLU A 104 -2.26 -7.73 -14.81
N ILE A 105 -2.39 -6.54 -14.22
CA ILE A 105 -3.29 -5.47 -14.64
C ILE A 105 -2.48 -4.53 -15.52
N LYS A 106 -2.60 -4.69 -16.85
CA LYS A 106 -1.78 -3.94 -17.79
C LYS A 106 -2.61 -3.04 -18.69
N GLU A 107 -2.19 -1.77 -18.84
CA GLU A 107 -2.85 -0.79 -19.72
C GLU A 107 -4.38 -0.72 -19.47
N PHE A 108 -4.80 -0.64 -18.20
CA PHE A 108 -6.20 -0.56 -17.79
C PHE A 108 -6.45 0.76 -17.07
N THR A 109 -7.30 1.62 -17.64
CA THR A 109 -7.54 2.99 -17.13
C THR A 109 -9.00 3.29 -16.80
N LYS A 110 -9.93 2.39 -17.14
CA LYS A 110 -11.37 2.54 -16.84
C LYS A 110 -11.73 2.40 -15.37
N GLY A 111 -10.80 1.87 -14.58
CA GLY A 111 -11.01 1.58 -13.16
C GLY A 111 -11.20 0.09 -12.90
N ILE A 112 -10.38 -0.44 -11.98
CA ILE A 112 -10.45 -1.82 -11.54
C ILE A 112 -10.27 -1.91 -10.04
N THR A 113 -11.10 -2.72 -9.38
CA THR A 113 -10.95 -3.09 -7.98
C THR A 113 -10.79 -4.59 -7.88
N ILE A 114 -9.74 -5.05 -7.19
CA ILE A 114 -9.63 -6.43 -6.71
C ILE A 114 -9.88 -6.41 -5.21
N LEU A 115 -10.93 -7.10 -4.79
CA LEU A 115 -11.41 -7.17 -3.41
C LEU A 115 -11.35 -8.61 -2.92
N GLY A 116 -10.58 -8.89 -1.87
CA GLY A 116 -10.60 -10.18 -1.20
C GLY A 116 -11.92 -10.42 -0.46
N GLY A 117 -12.58 -11.54 -0.73
CA GLY A 117 -13.72 -11.99 0.05
C GLY A 117 -13.31 -12.53 1.41
N ASN A 118 -14.29 -12.73 2.31
CA ASN A 118 -14.01 -13.25 3.65
C ASN A 118 -13.41 -14.66 3.59
N GLY A 119 -12.27 -14.85 4.26
CA GLY A 119 -11.56 -16.12 4.28
C GLY A 119 -10.81 -16.46 2.99
N SER A 120 -10.72 -15.54 2.04
CA SER A 120 -9.88 -15.72 0.85
C SER A 120 -8.39 -15.56 1.19
N SER A 121 -7.55 -16.28 0.44
CA SER A 121 -6.09 -16.17 0.54
C SER A 121 -5.41 -16.43 -0.80
N THR A 122 -4.23 -15.85 -1.00
CA THR A 122 -3.46 -15.95 -2.24
C THR A 122 -2.00 -16.28 -1.98
N ASN A 123 -1.45 -17.14 -2.84
CA ASN A 123 -0.01 -17.37 -3.00
C ASN A 123 0.47 -16.83 -4.37
N PHE A 124 -0.10 -15.71 -4.80
CA PHE A 124 0.26 -15.00 -6.04
C PHE A 124 0.23 -13.48 -5.83
N GLY A 125 1.02 -12.77 -6.62
CA GLY A 125 1.11 -11.32 -6.59
C GLY A 125 0.10 -10.62 -7.51
N ILE A 126 0.01 -9.29 -7.37
CA ILE A 126 -0.78 -8.40 -8.25
C ILE A 126 0.17 -7.34 -8.83
N TRP A 127 0.31 -7.33 -10.16
CA TRP A 127 1.22 -6.47 -10.86
C TRP A 127 0.46 -5.47 -11.74
N ILE A 128 0.65 -4.20 -11.46
CA ILE A 128 -0.07 -3.08 -12.09
C ILE A 128 0.91 -2.36 -13.00
N THR A 129 0.66 -2.42 -14.31
CA THR A 129 1.58 -1.88 -15.33
C THR A 129 0.82 -0.95 -16.27
N LYS A 130 1.29 0.30 -16.43
CA LYS A 130 0.69 1.31 -17.33
C LYS A 130 -0.82 1.44 -17.17
N SER A 131 -1.28 1.37 -15.93
CA SER A 131 -2.70 1.38 -15.56
C SER A 131 -2.98 2.53 -14.61
N SER A 132 -4.24 2.92 -14.46
CA SER A 132 -4.64 3.93 -13.50
C SER A 132 -6.01 3.59 -12.90
N ASN A 133 -6.35 4.24 -11.78
CA ASN A 133 -7.59 4.00 -11.07
C ASN A 133 -7.73 2.52 -10.64
N VAL A 134 -6.70 2.03 -9.96
CA VAL A 134 -6.64 0.65 -9.47
C VAL A 134 -6.75 0.64 -7.95
N VAL A 135 -7.61 -0.22 -7.42
CA VAL A 135 -7.74 -0.49 -5.99
C VAL A 135 -7.50 -1.98 -5.74
N VAL A 136 -6.61 -2.29 -4.80
CA VAL A 136 -6.37 -3.65 -4.29
C VAL A 136 -6.63 -3.64 -2.80
N ARG A 137 -7.63 -4.37 -2.32
CA ARG A 137 -8.02 -4.33 -0.92
C ARG A 137 -8.52 -5.65 -0.38
N ASN A 138 -8.38 -5.81 0.94
CA ASN A 138 -8.81 -6.97 1.72
C ASN A 138 -8.22 -8.31 1.21
N MET A 139 -7.04 -8.28 0.57
CA MET A 139 -6.35 -9.48 0.06
C MET A 139 -5.37 -10.01 1.11
N ARG A 140 -5.48 -11.31 1.45
CA ARG A 140 -4.51 -12.00 2.29
C ARG A 140 -3.49 -12.71 1.40
N MET A 141 -2.26 -12.19 1.36
CA MET A 141 -1.21 -12.56 0.41
C MET A 141 0.01 -13.10 1.16
N GLY A 142 0.28 -14.39 1.02
CA GLY A 142 1.34 -15.04 1.81
C GLY A 142 2.31 -15.90 1.01
N TYR A 143 3.60 -15.83 1.37
CA TYR A 143 4.67 -16.71 0.91
C TYR A 143 4.73 -16.91 -0.62
N MET A 144 4.45 -15.86 -1.41
CA MET A 144 4.45 -15.94 -2.87
C MET A 144 5.82 -16.35 -3.41
N PRO A 145 5.86 -17.23 -4.42
CA PRO A 145 7.12 -17.64 -5.05
C PRO A 145 7.65 -16.59 -6.03
N GLY A 146 8.92 -16.72 -6.42
CA GLY A 146 9.45 -16.04 -7.57
C GLY A 146 10.23 -14.75 -7.29
N GLY A 147 10.80 -14.58 -6.10
CA GLY A 147 11.62 -13.41 -5.79
C GLY A 147 12.77 -13.18 -6.78
N ALA A 148 13.39 -14.24 -7.28
CA ALA A 148 14.45 -14.17 -8.30
C ALA A 148 13.95 -13.69 -9.68
N GLN A 149 12.65 -13.52 -9.88
CA GLN A 149 12.01 -13.18 -11.17
C GLN A 149 11.10 -11.93 -11.03
N ASP A 150 11.47 -10.98 -10.16
CA ASP A 150 10.64 -9.80 -9.84
C ASP A 150 9.21 -10.17 -9.37
N GLY A 151 9.08 -11.29 -8.66
CA GLY A 151 7.81 -11.80 -8.12
C GLY A 151 7.33 -11.00 -6.92
N ASP A 152 7.21 -9.68 -7.02
CA ASP A 152 6.68 -8.82 -5.96
C ASP A 152 5.26 -9.22 -5.55
N ALA A 153 4.89 -9.02 -4.29
CA ALA A 153 3.51 -9.21 -3.86
C ALA A 153 2.57 -8.21 -4.54
N ILE A 154 2.92 -6.94 -4.48
CA ILE A 154 2.26 -5.88 -5.25
C ILE A 154 3.34 -5.05 -5.95
N ARG A 155 3.23 -4.93 -7.26
CA ARG A 155 4.11 -4.11 -8.08
C ARG A 155 3.31 -3.08 -8.86
N ILE A 156 3.76 -1.83 -8.84
CA ILE A 156 3.12 -0.69 -9.50
C ILE A 156 4.16 -0.03 -10.39
N ASP A 157 4.04 -0.24 -11.69
CA ASP A 157 4.96 0.23 -12.73
C ASP A 157 4.23 1.20 -13.68
N ASP A 158 4.75 2.43 -13.83
CA ASP A 158 4.21 3.44 -14.75
C ASP A 158 2.68 3.62 -14.59
N SER A 159 2.21 3.63 -13.35
CA SER A 159 0.78 3.55 -13.02
C SER A 159 0.42 4.56 -11.94
N PRO A 160 -0.22 5.68 -12.31
CA PRO A 160 -0.68 6.66 -11.35
C PRO A 160 -2.04 6.29 -10.75
N ASN A 161 -2.34 6.90 -9.61
CA ASN A 161 -3.66 6.86 -8.99
C ASN A 161 -4.08 5.43 -8.59
N VAL A 162 -3.27 4.84 -7.69
CA VAL A 162 -3.45 3.47 -7.18
C VAL A 162 -3.63 3.50 -5.67
N TRP A 163 -4.56 2.69 -5.16
CA TRP A 163 -4.84 2.55 -3.74
C TRP A 163 -4.71 1.09 -3.29
N ILE A 164 -3.78 0.86 -2.35
CA ILE A 164 -3.50 -0.46 -1.74
C ILE A 164 -3.97 -0.40 -0.30
N ASP A 165 -5.06 -1.12 0.03
CA ASP A 165 -5.81 -0.84 1.23
C ASP A 165 -6.31 -2.10 1.96
N HIS A 166 -6.17 -2.15 3.29
CA HIS A 166 -6.64 -3.25 4.14
C HIS A 166 -6.16 -4.65 3.72
N ASN A 167 -4.95 -4.77 3.16
CA ASN A 167 -4.40 -6.08 2.82
C ASN A 167 -3.55 -6.63 3.97
N GLU A 168 -3.40 -7.94 4.01
CA GLU A 168 -2.36 -8.62 4.79
C GLU A 168 -1.32 -9.20 3.82
N ILE A 169 -0.06 -8.80 3.96
CA ILE A 169 1.04 -9.28 3.12
C ILE A 169 2.12 -9.83 4.05
N PHE A 170 2.44 -11.11 3.89
CA PHE A 170 3.31 -11.77 4.83
C PHE A 170 4.22 -12.84 4.24
N ALA A 171 5.33 -13.02 4.95
CA ALA A 171 6.27 -14.12 4.79
C ALA A 171 6.89 -14.42 6.17
N LYS A 172 8.11 -14.93 6.20
CA LYS A 172 8.91 -15.07 7.41
C LYS A 172 10.20 -14.28 7.23
N ASN A 173 10.50 -13.38 8.15
CA ASN A 173 11.76 -12.63 8.19
C ASN A 173 12.89 -13.59 8.62
N HIS A 174 13.41 -14.33 7.64
CA HIS A 174 14.43 -15.35 7.80
C HIS A 174 15.46 -15.20 6.69
N GLU A 175 16.73 -15.44 6.99
CA GLU A 175 17.79 -15.38 5.99
C GLU A 175 18.01 -16.75 5.36
N CYS A 176 18.08 -16.78 4.03
CA CYS A 176 18.33 -17.98 3.25
C CYS A 176 19.73 -17.95 2.64
N GLU A 177 20.49 -19.01 2.82
CA GLU A 177 21.81 -19.16 2.22
C GLU A 177 21.71 -19.22 0.69
N GLY A 178 22.59 -18.49 0.01
CA GLY A 178 22.67 -18.50 -1.45
C GLY A 178 21.66 -17.60 -2.17
N THR A 179 20.80 -16.90 -1.46
CA THR A 179 19.90 -15.89 -2.03
C THR A 179 20.50 -14.48 -1.91
N PRO A 180 20.20 -13.54 -2.82
CA PRO A 180 20.61 -12.15 -2.69
C PRO A 180 20.10 -11.52 -1.39
N ASP A 181 20.98 -10.85 -0.63
CA ASP A 181 20.64 -10.21 0.65
C ASP A 181 19.93 -11.13 1.66
N GLY A 182 20.08 -12.45 1.53
CA GLY A 182 19.39 -13.43 2.39
C GLY A 182 17.86 -13.47 2.18
N ASP A 183 17.38 -13.12 0.98
CA ASP A 183 15.94 -13.08 0.67
C ASP A 183 15.27 -14.45 0.73
N THR A 184 13.97 -14.46 1.02
CA THR A 184 13.21 -15.70 1.30
C THR A 184 12.23 -16.06 0.17
N THR A 185 11.17 -15.29 0.01
CA THR A 185 10.06 -15.56 -0.91
C THR A 185 10.00 -14.51 -2.02
N PHE A 186 9.03 -13.60 -2.00
CA PHE A 186 8.88 -12.55 -2.99
C PHE A 186 9.93 -11.42 -2.82
N GLU A 187 10.18 -10.67 -3.89
CA GLU A 187 11.18 -9.59 -3.90
C GLU A 187 10.78 -8.42 -2.97
N SER A 188 9.53 -7.95 -3.05
CA SER A 188 9.02 -6.87 -2.21
C SER A 188 7.53 -7.03 -1.91
N ALA A 189 7.07 -6.49 -0.76
CA ALA A 189 5.64 -6.46 -0.45
C ALA A 189 4.89 -5.43 -1.31
N VAL A 190 5.38 -4.19 -1.43
CA VAL A 190 4.76 -3.15 -2.27
C VAL A 190 5.84 -2.31 -2.95
N ASP A 191 6.08 -2.56 -4.23
CA ASP A 191 7.02 -1.78 -5.04
C ASP A 191 6.31 -0.78 -5.93
N ILE A 192 6.78 0.48 -5.92
CA ILE A 192 6.25 1.58 -6.72
C ILE A 192 7.39 2.13 -7.58
N LYS A 193 7.35 1.84 -8.87
CA LYS A 193 8.48 2.06 -9.78
C LYS A 193 8.07 2.89 -11.00
N LYS A 194 9.07 3.34 -11.75
CA LYS A 194 8.93 4.07 -13.03
C LYS A 194 8.10 5.34 -12.85
N GLY A 195 7.21 5.69 -13.75
CA GLY A 195 6.36 6.87 -13.70
C GLY A 195 5.20 6.82 -12.69
N SER A 196 5.12 5.80 -11.83
CA SER A 196 4.02 5.67 -10.85
C SER A 196 4.05 6.80 -9.83
N THR A 197 2.91 7.45 -9.62
CA THR A 197 2.74 8.55 -8.66
C THR A 197 1.30 8.62 -8.16
N ASN A 198 1.01 9.45 -7.15
CA ASN A 198 -0.30 9.54 -6.52
C ASN A 198 -0.80 8.16 -6.07
N VAL A 199 0.03 7.50 -5.28
CA VAL A 199 -0.28 6.19 -4.70
C VAL A 199 -0.52 6.34 -3.21
N THR A 200 -1.58 5.70 -2.70
CA THR A 200 -1.86 5.59 -1.28
C THR A 200 -1.79 4.12 -0.85
N VAL A 201 -1.04 3.86 0.21
CA VAL A 201 -0.92 2.54 0.86
C VAL A 201 -1.43 2.69 2.28
N SER A 202 -2.58 2.08 2.60
CA SER A 202 -3.29 2.34 3.85
C SER A 202 -3.87 1.10 4.49
N TYR A 203 -3.93 1.11 5.83
CA TYR A 203 -4.55 0.04 6.62
C TYR A 203 -4.05 -1.37 6.30
N ASN A 204 -2.84 -1.53 5.74
CA ASN A 204 -2.30 -2.85 5.48
C ASN A 204 -1.59 -3.39 6.74
N TYR A 205 -1.61 -4.70 6.90
CA TYR A 205 -0.76 -5.41 7.84
C TYR A 205 0.33 -6.15 7.06
N ILE A 206 1.58 -5.68 7.18
CA ILE A 206 2.74 -6.25 6.47
C ILE A 206 3.70 -6.80 7.51
N HIS A 207 3.97 -8.11 7.47
CA HIS A 207 4.78 -8.76 8.49
C HIS A 207 5.65 -9.90 7.96
N GLY A 208 6.75 -10.17 8.68
CA GLY A 208 7.68 -11.22 8.30
C GLY A 208 8.34 -11.01 6.94
N VAL A 209 8.53 -9.77 6.50
CA VAL A 209 9.02 -9.45 5.15
C VAL A 209 10.44 -8.92 5.21
N LYS A 210 11.33 -9.43 4.35
CA LYS A 210 12.72 -8.98 4.25
C LYS A 210 12.80 -7.57 3.64
N LYS A 211 12.14 -7.31 2.51
CA LYS A 211 12.06 -6.02 1.83
C LYS A 211 10.60 -5.59 1.73
N VAL A 212 10.21 -4.48 2.39
CA VAL A 212 8.81 -4.06 2.39
C VAL A 212 8.46 -3.35 1.08
N GLY A 213 9.25 -2.36 0.62
CA GLY A 213 8.92 -1.73 -0.65
C GLY A 213 9.87 -0.65 -1.14
N LEU A 214 9.90 -0.48 -2.44
CA LEU A 214 10.61 0.58 -3.13
C LEU A 214 9.68 1.73 -3.50
N SER A 215 10.22 2.93 -3.49
CA SER A 215 9.72 4.09 -4.22
C SER A 215 10.82 4.54 -5.18
N GLY A 216 10.83 3.91 -6.36
CA GLY A 216 11.86 4.08 -7.39
C GLY A 216 12.82 2.90 -7.51
N SER A 217 12.97 2.36 -8.72
CA SER A 217 13.79 1.19 -9.04
C SER A 217 15.29 1.52 -9.12
N SER A 218 15.64 2.77 -9.44
CA SER A 218 17.01 3.25 -9.59
C SER A 218 17.16 4.68 -9.11
N ASN A 219 18.39 5.17 -9.03
CA ASN A 219 18.67 6.56 -8.62
C ASN A 219 18.17 7.62 -9.61
N SER A 220 17.86 7.24 -10.86
CA SER A 220 17.18 8.11 -11.83
C SER A 220 15.66 7.98 -11.85
N ASP A 221 15.10 6.95 -11.19
CA ASP A 221 13.68 6.71 -11.10
C ASP A 221 13.11 7.37 -9.83
N THR A 222 12.84 8.67 -9.90
CA THR A 222 12.51 9.56 -8.77
C THR A 222 11.21 10.34 -9.02
N GLY A 223 10.82 11.19 -8.07
CA GLY A 223 9.80 12.24 -8.30
C GLY A 223 8.35 11.83 -8.10
N ARG A 224 8.04 10.99 -7.10
CA ARG A 224 6.68 10.49 -6.80
C ARG A 224 6.05 11.22 -5.62
N ASN A 225 4.72 11.24 -5.63
CA ASN A 225 3.89 11.65 -4.51
C ASN A 225 3.21 10.41 -3.93
N LEU A 226 3.57 10.04 -2.70
CA LEU A 226 3.10 8.81 -2.06
C LEU A 226 2.60 9.10 -0.64
N THR A 227 1.56 8.37 -0.24
CA THR A 227 1.09 8.36 1.14
C THR A 227 1.09 6.93 1.68
N TYR A 228 1.61 6.78 2.89
CA TYR A 228 1.55 5.55 3.68
C TYR A 228 0.88 5.88 5.01
N HIS A 229 -0.30 5.33 5.28
CA HIS A 229 -0.98 5.64 6.53
C HIS A 229 -1.75 4.46 7.13
N HIS A 230 -1.81 4.47 8.45
CA HIS A 230 -2.52 3.43 9.21
C HIS A 230 -2.07 2.00 8.86
N ASN A 231 -0.84 1.82 8.41
CA ASN A 231 -0.28 0.50 8.18
C ASN A 231 0.39 -0.03 9.45
N ILE A 232 0.36 -1.34 9.63
CA ILE A 232 1.15 -2.05 10.63
C ILE A 232 2.29 -2.75 9.91
N TYR A 233 3.52 -2.46 10.34
CA TYR A 233 4.73 -3.15 9.92
C TYR A 233 5.29 -3.89 11.14
N SER A 234 5.39 -5.21 11.05
CA SER A 234 5.78 -6.06 12.17
C SER A 234 6.77 -7.13 11.73
N ASP A 235 7.86 -7.30 12.48
CA ASP A 235 8.91 -8.27 12.18
C ASP A 235 9.40 -8.18 10.72
N VAL A 236 9.85 -7.00 10.31
CA VAL A 236 10.32 -6.70 8.96
C VAL A 236 11.78 -6.23 8.98
N ASN A 237 12.49 -6.39 7.84
CA ASN A 237 13.89 -6.00 7.82
C ASN A 237 14.10 -4.56 7.37
N ALA A 238 13.66 -4.16 6.17
CA ALA A 238 13.98 -2.85 5.61
C ALA A 238 12.97 -2.31 4.60
N ARG A 239 13.15 -1.04 4.19
CA ARG A 239 12.43 -0.37 3.09
C ARG A 239 10.96 -0.05 3.39
N LEU A 240 10.71 0.87 4.35
CA LEU A 240 9.37 1.21 4.85
C LEU A 240 8.95 2.68 4.57
N PRO A 241 8.99 3.20 3.32
CA PRO A 241 9.61 2.66 2.12
C PRO A 241 11.11 3.02 2.00
N LEU A 242 11.83 2.39 1.04
CA LEU A 242 13.04 2.96 0.48
C LEU A 242 12.60 3.98 -0.59
N GLN A 243 12.72 5.26 -0.26
CA GLN A 243 12.29 6.37 -1.12
C GLN A 243 13.45 6.92 -1.93
N ARG A 244 13.26 7.08 -3.24
CA ARG A 244 14.18 7.80 -4.13
C ARG A 244 13.52 9.05 -4.70
N GLY A 245 13.91 10.22 -4.19
CA GLY A 245 13.33 11.51 -4.57
C GLY A 245 11.85 11.64 -4.23
N GLY A 246 11.20 12.70 -4.72
CA GLY A 246 9.78 12.94 -4.54
C GLY A 246 9.35 13.18 -3.10
N GLN A 247 8.07 13.02 -2.83
CA GLN A 247 7.41 13.32 -1.58
C GLN A 247 6.74 12.07 -1.00
N VAL A 248 6.99 11.79 0.27
CA VAL A 248 6.31 10.73 1.03
C VAL A 248 5.66 11.33 2.26
N HIS A 249 4.36 11.14 2.41
CA HIS A 249 3.65 11.41 3.66
C HIS A 249 3.38 10.08 4.38
N ALA A 250 3.99 9.88 5.55
CA ALA A 250 3.82 8.70 6.38
C ALA A 250 3.17 9.10 7.70
N TYR A 251 1.90 8.75 7.92
CA TYR A 251 1.19 9.12 9.14
C TYR A 251 0.36 7.98 9.73
N ASN A 252 0.23 7.99 11.04
CA ASN A 252 -0.52 6.99 11.81
C ASN A 252 -0.15 5.52 11.50
N ASN A 253 1.11 5.25 11.14
CA ASN A 253 1.60 3.88 11.00
C ASN A 253 2.17 3.37 12.32
N LEU A 254 2.09 2.06 12.52
CA LEU A 254 2.76 1.32 13.58
C LEU A 254 3.97 0.59 12.99
N TYR A 255 5.16 0.93 13.49
CA TYR A 255 6.44 0.32 13.11
C TYR A 255 6.98 -0.45 14.31
N SER A 256 7.00 -1.78 14.25
CA SER A 256 7.45 -2.66 15.33
C SER A 256 8.31 -3.80 14.81
N GLY A 257 9.43 -4.09 15.47
CA GLY A 257 10.30 -5.20 15.06
C GLY A 257 11.06 -4.95 13.75
N ILE A 258 11.64 -3.74 13.56
CA ILE A 258 12.43 -3.41 12.38
C ILE A 258 13.89 -3.76 12.60
N THR A 259 14.41 -4.73 11.82
CA THR A 259 15.73 -5.31 12.07
C THR A 259 16.90 -4.63 11.36
N SER A 260 16.64 -3.78 10.35
CA SER A 260 17.70 -3.05 9.62
C SER A 260 17.42 -1.55 9.46
N SER A 261 16.35 -1.17 8.75
CA SER A 261 16.01 0.25 8.56
C SER A 261 14.54 0.47 8.25
N GLY A 262 13.97 1.53 8.80
CA GLY A 262 12.61 1.99 8.53
C GLY A 262 12.50 2.80 7.23
N LEU A 263 12.02 4.04 7.36
CA LEU A 263 11.95 4.99 6.23
C LEU A 263 13.38 5.38 5.81
N ASN A 264 13.75 5.06 4.58
CA ASN A 264 15.06 5.37 4.02
C ASN A 264 14.88 6.40 2.89
N VAL A 265 15.04 7.69 3.24
CA VAL A 265 14.75 8.84 2.37
C VAL A 265 16.00 9.22 1.57
N ARG A 266 16.02 8.96 0.27
CA ARG A 266 17.19 9.07 -0.60
C ARG A 266 16.94 9.99 -1.78
N GLN A 267 18.00 10.26 -2.58
CA GLN A 267 17.94 11.03 -3.83
C GLN A 267 17.22 12.37 -3.68
N LYS A 268 17.57 13.13 -2.61
CA LYS A 268 16.95 14.43 -2.30
C LYS A 268 15.43 14.38 -2.13
N GLY A 269 14.87 13.20 -1.80
CA GLY A 269 13.47 13.07 -1.43
C GLY A 269 13.17 13.78 -0.11
N ILE A 270 11.90 14.07 0.13
CA ILE A 270 11.44 14.60 1.40
C ILE A 270 10.30 13.73 1.96
N ALA A 271 10.34 13.47 3.27
CA ALA A 271 9.28 12.75 3.96
C ALA A 271 8.65 13.59 5.07
N LEU A 272 7.31 13.64 5.14
CA LEU A 272 6.58 14.06 6.32
C LEU A 272 6.23 12.80 7.13
N ILE A 273 6.70 12.75 8.37
CA ILE A 273 6.58 11.59 9.26
C ILE A 273 5.81 12.04 10.50
N GLU A 274 4.51 11.73 10.54
CA GLU A 274 3.57 12.36 11.47
C GLU A 274 2.74 11.36 12.24
N SER A 275 2.65 11.55 13.54
CA SER A 275 1.76 10.77 14.44
C SER A 275 1.93 9.24 14.31
N ASN A 276 3.13 8.76 13.97
CA ASN A 276 3.44 7.34 13.91
C ASN A 276 3.89 6.82 15.28
N TRP A 277 3.78 5.52 15.46
CA TRP A 277 4.37 4.80 16.59
C TRP A 277 5.55 3.97 16.13
N PHE A 278 6.70 4.16 16.78
CA PHE A 278 7.93 3.40 16.55
C PHE A 278 8.34 2.68 17.83
N GLU A 279 8.59 1.38 17.76
CA GLU A 279 9.12 0.59 18.85
C GLU A 279 9.95 -0.57 18.33
N ASN A 280 10.94 -1.05 19.09
CA ASN A 280 11.83 -2.14 18.71
C ASN A 280 12.29 -1.97 17.25
N ALA A 281 12.93 -0.82 16.97
CA ALA A 281 13.23 -0.44 15.60
C ALA A 281 14.67 0.05 15.44
N LYS A 282 15.35 -0.54 14.46
CA LYS A 282 16.68 -0.16 14.04
C LYS A 282 16.61 0.85 12.90
N ASN A 283 17.30 2.00 13.07
CA ASN A 283 17.31 3.09 12.07
C ASN A 283 15.91 3.45 11.54
N PRO A 284 14.94 3.81 12.41
CA PRO A 284 13.54 4.01 11.98
C PRO A 284 13.37 5.10 10.91
N VAL A 285 14.22 6.13 10.93
CA VAL A 285 14.24 7.19 9.92
C VAL A 285 15.70 7.47 9.54
N THR A 286 16.04 7.30 8.29
CA THR A 286 17.43 7.37 7.82
C THR A 286 17.51 7.77 6.34
N SER A 287 18.69 8.17 5.90
CA SER A 287 19.12 8.23 4.50
C SER A 287 20.44 7.48 4.36
N ARG A 288 20.43 6.31 3.72
CA ARG A 288 21.55 5.38 3.71
C ARG A 288 21.87 4.88 2.32
N TYR A 289 23.17 4.60 2.08
CA TYR A 289 23.69 4.01 0.84
C TYR A 289 23.51 4.85 -0.42
N ASP A 290 23.52 6.18 -0.28
CA ASP A 290 23.23 7.10 -1.37
C ASP A 290 24.34 8.13 -1.68
N GLY A 291 25.53 7.90 -1.14
CA GLY A 291 26.65 8.84 -1.30
C GLY A 291 26.31 10.19 -0.68
N SER A 292 26.25 11.24 -1.52
CA SER A 292 25.93 12.60 -1.08
C SER A 292 24.49 13.04 -1.37
N ASN A 293 23.65 12.17 -1.94
CA ASN A 293 22.28 12.50 -2.31
C ASN A 293 21.28 12.14 -1.19
N PHE A 294 21.56 12.59 0.02
CA PHE A 294 20.68 12.40 1.16
C PHE A 294 19.33 13.08 0.96
N GLY A 295 18.28 12.46 1.48
CA GLY A 295 16.96 13.07 1.61
C GLY A 295 16.81 13.82 2.93
N THR A 296 15.65 14.43 3.09
CA THR A 296 15.28 15.20 4.29
C THR A 296 13.94 14.71 4.83
N TRP A 297 13.64 15.06 6.07
CA TRP A 297 12.37 14.72 6.69
C TRP A 297 11.88 15.83 7.61
N GLU A 298 10.57 15.85 7.78
CA GLU A 298 9.90 16.62 8.81
C GLU A 298 9.21 15.65 9.78
N LEU A 299 9.48 15.81 11.08
CA LEU A 299 8.94 14.95 12.14
C LEU A 299 7.88 15.74 12.92
N ARG A 300 6.66 15.16 13.03
CA ARG A 300 5.56 15.76 13.79
C ARG A 300 4.86 14.72 14.66
N ASN A 301 4.61 15.03 15.90
CA ASN A 301 3.68 14.32 16.81
C ASN A 301 3.86 12.78 16.89
N ASN A 302 5.06 12.23 16.57
CA ASN A 302 5.33 10.81 16.76
C ASN A 302 5.46 10.49 18.26
N ASN A 303 5.45 9.19 18.63
CA ASN A 303 5.70 8.78 20.02
C ASN A 303 7.12 9.15 20.51
N ILE A 304 8.09 9.25 19.61
CA ILE A 304 9.42 9.75 19.91
C ILE A 304 9.42 11.28 19.74
N THR A 305 9.92 12.00 20.72
CA THR A 305 9.98 13.47 20.73
C THR A 305 11.42 14.00 20.92
N LYS A 306 12.29 13.18 21.49
CA LYS A 306 13.69 13.51 21.83
C LYS A 306 14.54 12.23 21.92
N PRO A 307 15.86 12.31 21.85
CA PRO A 307 16.73 11.14 21.94
C PRO A 307 16.59 10.29 23.22
N ALA A 308 16.17 10.90 24.34
CA ALA A 308 15.95 10.16 25.58
C ALA A 308 14.82 9.10 25.44
N ASP A 309 13.90 9.27 24.51
CA ASP A 309 12.81 8.35 24.27
C ASP A 309 13.26 7.05 23.58
N PHE A 310 14.45 7.03 22.97
CA PHE A 310 14.99 5.87 22.26
C PHE A 310 15.10 4.64 23.15
N THR A 311 15.56 4.81 24.40
CA THR A 311 15.64 3.72 25.36
C THR A 311 14.25 3.18 25.73
N THR A 312 13.26 4.06 25.86
CA THR A 312 11.88 3.69 26.23
C THR A 312 11.23 2.81 25.16
N TYR A 313 11.51 3.11 23.88
CA TYR A 313 10.87 2.43 22.75
C TYR A 313 11.80 1.44 22.03
N ASP A 314 12.98 1.14 22.59
CA ASP A 314 13.98 0.26 22.00
C ASP A 314 14.36 0.67 20.57
N ILE A 315 14.76 1.92 20.41
CA ILE A 315 15.26 2.46 19.15
C ILE A 315 16.76 2.42 19.12
N THR A 316 17.32 1.84 18.05
CA THR A 316 18.76 1.71 17.88
C THR A 316 19.24 2.31 16.57
N TRP A 317 20.50 2.73 16.53
CA TRP A 317 21.11 3.39 15.38
C TRP A 317 22.43 2.69 15.01
N ASN A 318 22.55 2.28 13.76
CA ASN A 318 23.81 1.75 13.23
C ASN A 318 24.64 2.84 12.58
N LYS A 319 25.94 2.77 12.82
CA LYS A 319 26.95 3.48 12.07
C LYS A 319 27.56 2.50 11.06
N ASP A 320 27.16 2.59 9.81
CA ASP A 320 27.73 1.76 8.75
C ASP A 320 29.06 2.33 8.24
N SER A 321 29.84 1.49 7.56
CA SER A 321 31.01 1.93 6.79
C SER A 321 30.64 2.75 5.53
N LYS A 322 29.37 2.80 5.14
CA LYS A 322 28.82 3.55 4.00
C LYS A 322 28.25 4.88 4.47
N ALA A 323 28.14 5.83 3.52
CA ALA A 323 27.55 7.13 3.81
C ALA A 323 26.08 7.00 4.27
N TYR A 324 25.75 7.71 5.34
CA TYR A 324 24.39 7.74 5.91
C TYR A 324 24.15 9.02 6.70
N VAL A 325 22.89 9.38 6.86
CA VAL A 325 22.36 10.32 7.85
C VAL A 325 21.22 9.64 8.57
N ASN A 326 21.25 9.63 9.90
CA ASN A 326 20.20 9.08 10.74
C ASN A 326 19.45 10.21 11.45
N ALA A 327 18.19 9.99 11.80
CA ALA A 327 17.43 10.89 12.66
C ALA A 327 17.76 10.68 14.15
N ASP A 328 19.01 10.40 14.49
CA ASP A 328 19.47 10.06 15.85
C ASP A 328 19.45 11.25 16.83
N SER A 329 19.30 12.46 16.34
CA SER A 329 18.94 13.66 17.12
C SER A 329 17.43 13.89 17.24
N TRP A 330 16.63 13.13 16.51
CA TRP A 330 15.18 13.25 16.33
C TRP A 330 14.72 14.67 15.99
N THR A 331 15.40 15.29 15.05
CA THR A 331 15.10 16.65 14.56
C THR A 331 14.72 16.62 13.09
N SER A 332 13.82 17.52 12.69
CA SER A 332 13.51 17.74 11.28
C SER A 332 14.70 18.31 10.53
N THR A 333 14.95 17.85 9.32
CA THR A 333 16.04 18.31 8.44
C THR A 333 15.52 19.05 7.21
N GLY A 334 14.21 19.16 7.04
CA GLY A 334 13.53 19.89 5.98
C GLY A 334 12.10 20.26 6.37
N THR A 335 11.47 21.09 5.55
CA THR A 335 10.05 21.45 5.68
C THR A 335 9.27 20.83 4.53
N PHE A 336 8.25 20.05 4.84
CA PHE A 336 7.43 19.39 3.84
C PHE A 336 6.46 20.38 3.20
N PRO A 337 6.26 20.37 1.88
CA PRO A 337 5.30 21.26 1.23
C PRO A 337 3.85 20.96 1.65
N ALA A 338 2.95 21.92 1.41
CA ALA A 338 1.53 21.75 1.71
C ALA A 338 0.95 20.55 0.96
N LEU A 339 0.17 19.74 1.67
CA LEU A 339 -0.50 18.56 1.10
C LEU A 339 -1.74 18.98 0.30
N PRO A 340 -2.01 18.35 -0.86
CA PRO A 340 -3.15 18.70 -1.70
C PRO A 340 -4.46 18.00 -1.31
N TYR A 341 -4.48 17.27 -0.18
CA TYR A 341 -5.64 16.52 0.32
C TYR A 341 -5.87 16.80 1.80
N SER A 342 -7.11 16.57 2.24
CA SER A 342 -7.47 16.64 3.65
C SER A 342 -7.18 15.31 4.34
N TYR A 343 -6.75 15.36 5.59
CA TYR A 343 -6.54 14.18 6.43
C TYR A 343 -6.70 14.59 7.91
N SER A 344 -6.92 13.62 8.77
CA SER A 344 -7.13 13.88 10.21
C SER A 344 -6.36 12.82 11.01
N PRO A 345 -5.08 13.07 11.34
CA PRO A 345 -4.29 12.11 12.08
C PRO A 345 -4.79 11.97 13.52
N VAL A 346 -4.82 10.73 14.00
CA VAL A 346 -5.01 10.44 15.43
C VAL A 346 -3.65 10.51 16.15
N THR A 347 -3.65 10.50 17.49
CA THR A 347 -2.40 10.51 18.26
C THR A 347 -1.61 9.21 18.07
N ALA A 348 -0.28 9.28 18.17
CA ALA A 348 0.58 8.10 18.09
C ALA A 348 0.20 7.02 19.14
N GLN A 349 -0.24 7.43 20.33
CA GLN A 349 -0.72 6.50 21.35
C GLN A 349 -1.98 5.75 20.90
N CYS A 350 -2.93 6.44 20.28
CA CYS A 350 -4.12 5.80 19.72
C CYS A 350 -3.78 4.79 18.63
N VAL A 351 -2.79 5.10 17.79
CA VAL A 351 -2.26 4.14 16.80
C VAL A 351 -1.80 2.86 17.49
N LYS A 352 -0.98 2.97 18.53
CA LYS A 352 -0.51 1.82 19.31
C LYS A 352 -1.65 0.99 19.86
N ASP A 353 -2.65 1.64 20.45
CA ASP A 353 -3.70 0.98 21.22
C ASP A 353 -4.80 0.38 20.33
N LYS A 354 -5.06 0.95 19.17
CA LYS A 354 -6.28 0.67 18.41
C LYS A 354 -6.05 0.16 16.99
N LEU A 355 -4.94 0.49 16.32
CA LEU A 355 -4.77 0.24 14.88
C LEU A 355 -4.91 -1.24 14.49
N ALA A 356 -4.53 -2.17 15.34
CA ALA A 356 -4.68 -3.61 15.11
C ALA A 356 -6.13 -4.07 14.88
N ASN A 357 -7.12 -3.28 15.33
CA ASN A 357 -8.53 -3.57 15.09
C ASN A 357 -9.00 -3.10 13.70
N TYR A 358 -8.19 -2.34 12.98
CA TYR A 358 -8.55 -1.69 11.71
C TYR A 358 -7.67 -2.14 10.54
N ALA A 359 -6.37 -2.32 10.74
CA ALA A 359 -5.43 -2.69 9.68
C ALA A 359 -5.45 -4.20 9.39
N GLY A 360 -5.22 -4.56 8.14
CA GLY A 360 -5.23 -5.93 7.65
C GLY A 360 -6.60 -6.39 7.16
N VAL A 361 -6.68 -7.65 6.81
CA VAL A 361 -7.90 -8.27 6.26
C VAL A 361 -8.98 -8.54 7.31
N GLY A 362 -10.23 -8.67 6.86
CA GLY A 362 -11.35 -9.06 7.72
C GLY A 362 -11.81 -7.97 8.69
N LYS A 363 -11.41 -6.72 8.50
CA LYS A 363 -11.77 -5.58 9.34
C LYS A 363 -12.98 -4.78 8.80
N ASN A 364 -13.73 -5.35 7.85
CA ASN A 364 -14.87 -4.69 7.19
C ASN A 364 -14.51 -3.32 6.59
N LEU A 365 -13.25 -3.12 6.20
CA LEU A 365 -12.71 -1.86 5.70
C LEU A 365 -12.97 -0.67 6.65
N ALA A 366 -12.98 -0.92 7.94
CA ALA A 366 -13.22 0.09 8.97
C ALA A 366 -12.02 1.04 9.08
N VAL A 367 -12.29 2.32 9.31
CA VAL A 367 -11.26 3.36 9.46
C VAL A 367 -11.14 3.82 10.91
N LEU A 368 -9.91 4.03 11.37
CA LEU A 368 -9.62 4.55 12.70
C LEU A 368 -9.89 6.06 12.73
N THR A 369 -10.79 6.48 13.60
CA THR A 369 -11.18 7.88 13.75
C THR A 369 -10.81 8.42 15.14
N ALA A 370 -10.78 9.74 15.30
CA ALA A 370 -10.51 10.38 16.58
C ALA A 370 -11.51 9.96 17.67
N SER A 371 -12.75 9.64 17.32
CA SER A 371 -13.76 9.15 18.28
C SER A 371 -13.44 7.76 18.83
N ALA A 372 -12.74 6.93 18.07
CA ALA A 372 -12.31 5.59 18.53
C ALA A 372 -11.12 5.66 19.50
N CYS A 373 -10.49 6.83 19.65
CA CYS A 373 -9.35 7.07 20.53
C CYS A 373 -9.72 7.59 21.93
N GLN A 374 -11.01 7.83 22.17
CA GLN A 374 -11.54 8.35 23.45
C GLN A 374 -11.76 7.26 24.48
#